data_ec2339cc32cbdf1e64a0b7b7212adc86
#
_entry.id   ec2339cc32cbdf1e64a0b7b7212adc86
#
_cell.length_a   1.000
_cell.length_b   1.000
_cell.length_c   1.000
_cell.angle_alpha   90.00
_cell.angle_beta   90.00
_cell.angle_gamma   90.00
#
_symmetry.space_group_name_H-M   'P 1'
#
loop_
_entity.id
_entity.type
_entity.pdbx_description
1 polymer ?
#
loop_
_entity_poly.entity_id
_entity_poly.type
_entity_poly.pdbx_seq_one_letter_code
_entity_poly.pdbx_strand_id
1 'polypeptide(L)'
;VQTIQNKAFASSSTASLGQEIPLADVPEWADIAPEVRIEVERPLFAYFRIPLANRNDRHSPLGASVYAPAVDTIHDADEQFGRLLWEYEGGQLAIDVDAAALRPTGDGGFQMDQRSGRLYRGCMTGNVADRTLFNVFAPALRDEAYLRGLDGILKRIEFQCGLAYGTLSDPQNVDKTATEIMASKQRSYSTVKSIQHALQVELD
;
A
#
# COMPACT_ATOMS: atom_id res chain seq x y z
N VAL A 1 13.13 7.11 -42.21
CA VAL A 1 13.04 5.64 -42.05
C VAL A 1 13.33 5.32 -40.60
N GLN A 2 12.43 4.59 -39.96
CA GLN A 2 12.60 4.05 -38.63
C GLN A 2 12.81 2.54 -38.68
N THR A 3 13.73 2.04 -37.88
CA THR A 3 14.01 0.61 -37.79
C THR A 3 13.56 0.12 -36.40
N ILE A 4 12.67 -0.86 -36.39
CA ILE A 4 12.22 -1.54 -35.18
C ILE A 4 12.95 -2.88 -35.11
N GLN A 5 13.60 -3.17 -34.00
CA GLN A 5 14.26 -4.45 -33.74
C GLN A 5 13.51 -5.20 -32.65
N ASN A 6 13.12 -6.43 -32.94
CA ASN A 6 12.52 -7.35 -31.98
C ASN A 6 13.60 -8.25 -31.42
N LYS A 7 13.71 -8.34 -30.10
CA LYS A 7 14.71 -9.14 -29.40
C LYS A 7 14.06 -9.95 -28.28
N ALA A 8 14.45 -11.20 -28.17
CA ALA A 8 14.05 -12.08 -27.07
C ALA A 8 15.19 -12.24 -26.06
N PHE A 9 14.84 -12.31 -24.79
CA PHE A 9 15.79 -12.50 -23.70
C PHE A 9 15.29 -13.60 -22.77
N ALA A 10 16.19 -14.53 -22.41
CA ALA A 10 15.92 -15.54 -21.41
C ALA A 10 16.55 -15.11 -20.07
N SER A 11 15.72 -15.01 -19.04
CA SER A 11 16.18 -14.67 -17.69
C SER A 11 15.67 -15.70 -16.69
N SER A 12 16.53 -16.05 -15.75
CA SER A 12 16.19 -16.87 -14.57
C SER A 12 15.66 -16.01 -13.40
N SER A 13 15.64 -14.67 -13.55
CA SER A 13 15.24 -13.71 -12.51
C SER A 13 14.38 -12.62 -13.11
N THR A 14 13.37 -12.18 -12.37
CA THR A 14 12.53 -11.02 -12.72
C THR A 14 13.25 -9.68 -12.61
N ALA A 15 14.43 -9.66 -11.98
CA ALA A 15 15.22 -8.44 -11.75
C ALA A 15 16.23 -8.14 -12.85
N SER A 16 16.45 -9.04 -13.81
CA SER A 16 17.42 -8.87 -14.90
C SER A 16 16.83 -9.26 -16.25
N LEU A 17 17.24 -8.55 -17.32
CA LEU A 17 16.79 -8.84 -18.67
C LEU A 17 17.28 -10.19 -19.19
N GLY A 18 18.36 -10.71 -18.63
CA GLY A 18 18.93 -12.00 -19.01
C GLY A 18 19.76 -11.96 -20.29
N GLN A 19 19.92 -13.12 -20.90
CA GLN A 19 20.73 -13.32 -22.10
C GLN A 19 19.87 -13.23 -23.36
N GLU A 20 20.33 -12.52 -24.41
CA GLU A 20 19.65 -12.47 -25.70
C GLU A 20 19.61 -13.86 -26.34
N ILE A 21 18.43 -14.28 -26.78
CA ILE A 21 18.16 -15.54 -27.47
C ILE A 21 17.49 -15.27 -28.83
N PRO A 22 17.60 -16.19 -29.78
CA PRO A 22 16.86 -16.07 -31.04
C PRO A 22 15.35 -16.01 -30.83
N LEU A 23 14.64 -15.19 -31.61
CA LEU A 23 13.16 -15.13 -31.58
C LEU A 23 12.53 -16.49 -31.90
N ALA A 24 13.15 -17.27 -32.76
CA ALA A 24 12.69 -18.61 -33.16
C ALA A 24 12.68 -19.64 -31.99
N ASP A 25 13.42 -19.37 -30.91
CA ASP A 25 13.46 -20.26 -29.73
C ASP A 25 12.21 -20.07 -28.87
N VAL A 26 11.43 -19.02 -29.12
CA VAL A 26 10.15 -18.75 -28.43
C VAL A 26 9.01 -19.02 -29.41
N PRO A 27 8.21 -20.10 -29.24
CA PRO A 27 7.21 -20.53 -30.22
C PRO A 27 6.21 -19.43 -30.60
N GLU A 28 5.80 -18.59 -29.65
CA GLU A 28 4.85 -17.50 -29.86
C GLU A 28 5.45 -16.33 -30.67
N TRP A 29 6.77 -16.26 -30.78
CA TRP A 29 7.49 -15.16 -31.44
C TRP A 29 8.26 -15.61 -32.69
N ALA A 30 8.19 -16.89 -33.06
CA ALA A 30 8.94 -17.47 -34.15
C ALA A 30 8.65 -16.81 -35.53
N ASP A 31 7.43 -16.32 -35.70
CA ASP A 31 6.98 -15.65 -36.93
C ASP A 31 7.24 -14.13 -36.92
N ILE A 32 7.78 -13.58 -35.82
CA ILE A 32 8.04 -12.14 -35.74
C ILE A 32 9.35 -11.82 -36.49
N ALA A 33 9.29 -10.87 -37.41
CA ALA A 33 10.48 -10.40 -38.11
C ALA A 33 11.45 -9.75 -37.13
N PRO A 34 12.73 -10.14 -37.10
CA PRO A 34 13.72 -9.58 -36.17
C PRO A 34 13.98 -8.09 -36.42
N GLU A 35 13.79 -7.62 -37.64
CA GLU A 35 13.93 -6.21 -37.99
C GLU A 35 12.84 -5.79 -38.96
N VAL A 36 12.19 -4.66 -38.68
CA VAL A 36 11.18 -4.06 -39.58
C VAL A 36 11.59 -2.61 -39.81
N ARG A 37 11.65 -2.22 -41.11
CA ARG A 37 11.92 -0.84 -41.53
C ARG A 37 10.66 -0.21 -42.04
N ILE A 38 10.32 0.94 -41.47
CA ILE A 38 9.09 1.67 -41.80
C ILE A 38 9.48 3.09 -42.24
N GLU A 39 8.99 3.48 -43.43
CA GLU A 39 9.13 4.85 -43.90
C GLU A 39 8.01 5.71 -43.34
N VAL A 40 8.31 6.47 -42.31
CA VAL A 40 7.39 7.38 -41.65
C VAL A 40 8.08 8.72 -41.37
N GLU A 41 7.31 9.79 -41.48
CA GLU A 41 7.80 11.16 -41.23
C GLU A 41 7.84 11.47 -39.72
N ARG A 42 6.96 10.85 -38.95
CA ARG A 42 6.87 11.06 -37.48
C ARG A 42 7.36 9.85 -36.71
N PRO A 43 7.88 10.03 -35.48
CA PRO A 43 8.21 8.93 -34.59
C PRO A 43 6.99 8.02 -34.36
N LEU A 44 7.21 6.71 -34.37
CA LEU A 44 6.16 5.72 -34.05
C LEU A 44 5.99 5.52 -32.54
N PHE A 45 6.94 6.02 -31.75
CA PHE A 45 6.97 5.87 -30.30
C PHE A 45 7.13 7.24 -29.67
N ALA A 46 6.30 7.49 -28.67
CA ALA A 46 6.47 8.62 -27.74
C ALA A 46 6.96 8.08 -26.41
N TYR A 47 7.99 8.71 -25.86
CA TYR A 47 8.51 8.35 -24.54
C TYR A 47 7.99 9.33 -23.51
N PHE A 48 6.91 8.96 -22.84
CA PHE A 48 6.35 9.76 -21.77
C PHE A 48 7.02 9.47 -20.44
N ARG A 49 7.41 10.53 -19.72
CA ARG A 49 7.81 10.42 -18.33
C ARG A 49 7.17 11.53 -17.52
N ILE A 50 6.81 11.18 -16.29
CA ILE A 50 6.26 12.14 -15.34
C ILE A 50 7.29 13.25 -15.08
N PRO A 51 6.91 14.54 -15.09
CA PRO A 51 7.83 15.68 -14.93
C PRO A 51 8.28 15.83 -13.47
N LEU A 52 8.83 14.76 -12.90
CA LEU A 52 9.42 14.72 -11.57
C LEU A 52 10.90 14.33 -11.69
N ALA A 53 11.73 14.98 -10.88
CA ALA A 53 13.14 14.64 -10.81
C ALA A 53 13.32 13.26 -10.15
N ASN A 54 14.01 12.36 -10.85
CA ASN A 54 14.44 11.10 -10.25
C ASN A 54 15.54 11.39 -9.22
N ARG A 55 15.20 11.23 -7.93
CA ARG A 55 16.14 11.46 -6.82
C ARG A 55 17.03 10.26 -6.53
N ASN A 56 16.59 9.06 -6.94
CA ASN A 56 17.34 7.82 -6.69
C ASN A 56 18.49 7.67 -7.66
N ASP A 57 18.26 8.02 -8.93
CA ASP A 57 19.28 8.01 -9.97
C ASP A 57 19.11 9.21 -10.91
N ARG A 58 19.97 10.20 -10.75
CA ARG A 58 19.94 11.45 -11.55
C ARG A 58 20.38 11.25 -13.00
N HIS A 59 21.07 10.16 -13.28
CA HIS A 59 21.57 9.83 -14.62
C HIS A 59 20.65 8.86 -15.36
N SER A 60 19.67 8.27 -14.66
CA SER A 60 18.70 7.37 -15.29
C SER A 60 17.80 8.13 -16.26
N PRO A 61 17.60 7.62 -17.48
CA PRO A 61 16.60 8.15 -18.40
C PRO A 61 15.17 7.85 -17.95
N LEU A 62 15.00 6.94 -16.97
CA LEU A 62 13.68 6.52 -16.50
C LEU A 62 13.03 7.62 -15.65
N GLY A 63 11.71 7.76 -15.82
CA GLY A 63 10.89 8.64 -15.00
C GLY A 63 10.75 8.13 -13.57
N ALA A 64 10.35 9.01 -12.67
CA ALA A 64 9.95 8.66 -11.32
C ALA A 64 8.42 8.63 -11.20
N SER A 65 7.87 7.70 -10.41
CA SER A 65 6.43 7.68 -10.15
C SER A 65 5.99 8.89 -9.32
N VAL A 66 4.72 9.27 -9.41
CA VAL A 66 4.14 10.38 -8.63
C VAL A 66 4.32 10.15 -7.13
N TYR A 67 4.25 8.90 -6.67
CA TYR A 67 4.39 8.53 -5.26
C TYR A 67 5.84 8.24 -4.84
N ALA A 68 6.81 8.27 -5.75
CA ALA A 68 8.22 8.01 -5.41
C ALA A 68 8.75 8.83 -4.21
N PRO A 69 8.39 10.11 -4.04
CA PRO A 69 8.82 10.88 -2.88
C PRO A 69 8.19 10.43 -1.56
N ALA A 70 7.12 9.62 -1.61
CA ALA A 70 6.33 9.23 -0.45
C ALA A 70 6.47 7.75 -0.08
N VAL A 71 7.31 6.98 -0.75
CA VAL A 71 7.41 5.51 -0.56
C VAL A 71 7.63 5.13 0.91
N ASP A 72 8.60 5.76 1.58
CA ASP A 72 8.87 5.48 3.00
C ASP A 72 7.68 5.85 3.89
N THR A 73 7.02 6.97 3.59
CA THR A 73 5.85 7.42 4.35
C THR A 73 4.62 6.52 4.10
N ILE A 74 4.50 5.92 2.90
CA ILE A 74 3.47 4.93 2.60
C ILE A 74 3.70 3.66 3.42
N HIS A 75 4.95 3.24 3.56
CA HIS A 75 5.30 2.12 4.44
C HIS A 75 4.94 2.42 5.91
N ASP A 76 5.26 3.63 6.40
CA ASP A 76 4.87 4.07 7.75
C ASP A 76 3.34 4.04 7.93
N ALA A 77 2.56 4.39 6.89
CA ALA A 77 1.10 4.33 6.91
C ALA A 77 0.59 2.89 7.02
N ASP A 78 1.19 1.96 6.28
CA ASP A 78 0.84 0.54 6.30
C ASP A 78 1.13 -0.07 7.68
N GLU A 79 2.29 0.22 8.26
CA GLU A 79 2.60 -0.21 9.62
C GLU A 79 1.63 0.37 10.66
N GLN A 80 1.28 1.64 10.54
CA GLN A 80 0.34 2.29 11.46
C GLN A 80 -1.06 1.68 11.34
N PHE A 81 -1.49 1.36 10.11
CA PHE A 81 -2.75 0.66 9.88
C PHE A 81 -2.73 -0.75 10.48
N GLY A 82 -1.62 -1.47 10.32
CA GLY A 82 -1.43 -2.78 10.96
C GLY A 82 -1.53 -2.71 12.49
N ARG A 83 -0.98 -1.66 13.12
CA ARG A 83 -1.11 -1.43 14.57
C ARG A 83 -2.55 -1.15 14.99
N LEU A 84 -3.33 -0.43 14.19
CA LEU A 84 -4.74 -0.19 14.41
C LEU A 84 -5.54 -1.50 14.38
N LEU A 85 -5.31 -2.35 13.38
CA LEU A 85 -5.95 -3.66 13.29
C LEU A 85 -5.60 -4.54 14.50
N TRP A 86 -4.33 -4.53 14.89
CA TRP A 86 -3.87 -5.29 16.04
C TRP A 86 -4.50 -4.79 17.35
N GLU A 87 -4.74 -3.47 17.49
CA GLU A 87 -5.45 -2.89 18.66
C GLU A 87 -6.88 -3.43 18.74
N TYR A 88 -7.60 -3.53 17.61
CA TYR A 88 -8.94 -4.11 17.58
C TYR A 88 -8.93 -5.61 17.89
N GLU A 89 -7.94 -6.35 17.39
CA GLU A 89 -7.82 -7.77 17.70
C GLU A 89 -7.44 -8.00 19.18
N GLY A 90 -6.46 -7.26 19.68
CA GLY A 90 -5.98 -7.38 21.07
C GLY A 90 -6.96 -6.83 22.10
N GLY A 91 -7.79 -5.86 21.70
CA GLY A 91 -8.80 -5.23 22.55
C GLY A 91 -10.15 -5.95 22.60
N GLN A 92 -10.28 -7.12 21.98
CA GLN A 92 -11.52 -7.89 22.00
C GLN A 92 -11.90 -8.26 23.45
N LEU A 93 -13.19 -8.13 23.75
CA LEU A 93 -13.74 -8.57 25.03
C LEU A 93 -13.39 -10.04 25.26
N ALA A 94 -12.80 -10.34 26.40
CA ALA A 94 -12.54 -11.70 26.83
C ALA A 94 -12.88 -11.89 28.30
N ILE A 95 -13.25 -13.10 28.66
CA ILE A 95 -13.48 -13.51 30.02
C ILE A 95 -12.40 -14.54 30.39
N ASP A 96 -11.50 -14.14 31.27
CA ASP A 96 -10.51 -15.04 31.81
C ASP A 96 -11.15 -15.92 32.88
N VAL A 97 -11.13 -17.22 32.67
CA VAL A 97 -11.72 -18.22 33.58
C VAL A 97 -10.59 -19.04 34.18
N ASP A 98 -10.62 -19.22 35.51
CA ASP A 98 -9.65 -20.12 36.16
C ASP A 98 -9.82 -21.54 35.62
N ALA A 99 -8.71 -22.15 35.18
CA ALA A 99 -8.69 -23.51 34.65
C ALA A 99 -9.26 -24.54 35.65
N ALA A 100 -9.20 -24.27 36.94
CA ALA A 100 -9.80 -25.11 37.98
C ALA A 100 -11.34 -25.05 38.00
N ALA A 101 -11.94 -24.00 37.40
CA ALA A 101 -13.39 -23.87 37.26
C ALA A 101 -13.96 -24.55 35.99
N LEU A 102 -13.07 -24.91 35.04
CA LEU A 102 -13.44 -25.58 33.81
C LEU A 102 -13.51 -27.07 34.01
N ARG A 103 -14.54 -27.72 33.44
CA ARG A 103 -14.66 -29.18 33.50
C ARG A 103 -13.60 -29.82 32.61
N PRO A 104 -12.74 -30.70 33.16
CA PRO A 104 -11.78 -31.43 32.33
C PRO A 104 -12.50 -32.39 31.39
N THR A 105 -12.11 -32.42 30.14
CA THR A 105 -12.48 -33.48 29.18
C THR A 105 -11.55 -34.68 29.40
N GLY A 106 -12.03 -35.91 29.17
CA GLY A 106 -11.26 -37.13 29.37
C GLY A 106 -9.92 -37.23 28.62
N ASP A 107 -9.67 -36.34 27.65
CA ASP A 107 -8.44 -36.21 26.86
C ASP A 107 -7.42 -35.17 27.40
N GLY A 108 -7.60 -34.72 28.65
CA GLY A 108 -6.69 -33.72 29.26
C GLY A 108 -6.90 -32.30 28.79
N GLY A 109 -7.92 -32.03 27.98
CA GLY A 109 -8.36 -30.70 27.57
C GLY A 109 -9.53 -30.18 28.38
N PHE A 110 -9.93 -28.94 28.12
CA PHE A 110 -11.11 -28.30 28.71
C PHE A 110 -12.18 -28.18 27.62
N GLN A 111 -13.44 -28.53 27.95
CA GLN A 111 -14.53 -28.40 27.00
C GLN A 111 -15.00 -26.94 26.97
N MET A 112 -14.65 -26.23 25.91
CA MET A 112 -15.22 -24.95 25.55
C MET A 112 -15.99 -25.10 24.23
N ASP A 113 -17.17 -24.53 24.15
CA ASP A 113 -17.88 -24.41 22.89
C ASP A 113 -17.06 -23.60 21.90
N GLN A 114 -16.84 -24.11 20.68
CA GLN A 114 -16.04 -23.44 19.65
C GLN A 114 -16.55 -22.02 19.33
N ARG A 115 -17.83 -21.73 19.51
CA ARG A 115 -18.40 -20.40 19.33
C ARG A 115 -18.01 -19.43 20.46
N SER A 116 -17.70 -19.94 21.64
CA SER A 116 -17.34 -19.18 22.83
C SER A 116 -15.83 -19.07 23.05
N GLY A 117 -15.03 -19.79 22.26
CA GLY A 117 -13.58 -19.88 22.43
C GLY A 117 -12.82 -18.53 22.25
N ARG A 118 -13.43 -17.54 21.60
CA ARG A 118 -12.90 -16.18 21.52
C ARG A 118 -13.22 -15.34 22.76
N LEU A 119 -14.34 -15.64 23.44
CA LEU A 119 -14.81 -14.90 24.60
C LEU A 119 -14.19 -15.41 25.90
N TYR A 120 -14.01 -16.73 26.03
CA TYR A 120 -13.49 -17.34 27.25
C TYR A 120 -12.04 -17.79 27.05
N ARG A 121 -11.15 -17.34 27.92
CA ARG A 121 -9.75 -17.74 27.96
C ARG A 121 -9.48 -18.49 29.27
N GLY A 122 -8.94 -19.69 29.18
CA GLY A 122 -8.48 -20.44 30.34
C GLY A 122 -7.14 -19.89 30.83
N CYS A 123 -7.08 -19.37 32.04
CA CYS A 123 -5.88 -18.88 32.67
C CYS A 123 -5.54 -19.72 33.91
N MET A 124 -4.27 -19.95 34.17
CA MET A 124 -3.81 -20.43 35.49
C MET A 124 -3.58 -19.23 36.38
N THR A 125 -4.53 -18.91 37.22
CA THR A 125 -4.37 -17.86 38.22
C THR A 125 -3.58 -18.44 39.40
N GLY A 126 -2.27 -18.21 39.39
CA GLY A 126 -1.33 -18.75 40.39
C GLY A 126 -1.48 -18.20 41.82
N ASN A 127 -2.49 -17.39 42.09
CA ASN A 127 -2.67 -16.78 43.41
C ASN A 127 -3.91 -17.36 44.13
N VAL A 128 -3.67 -18.33 44.98
CA VAL A 128 -4.71 -19.08 45.73
C VAL A 128 -5.45 -18.19 46.78
N ALA A 129 -4.96 -16.99 47.06
CA ALA A 129 -5.54 -16.12 48.11
C ALA A 129 -6.70 -15.25 47.62
N ASP A 130 -6.78 -14.97 46.32
CA ASP A 130 -7.83 -14.12 45.76
C ASP A 130 -8.53 -14.90 44.64
N ARG A 131 -9.44 -15.80 45.02
CA ARG A 131 -10.19 -16.67 44.08
C ARG A 131 -11.28 -15.89 43.34
N THR A 132 -10.89 -14.97 42.47
CA THR A 132 -11.78 -14.50 41.41
C THR A 132 -11.82 -15.55 40.33
N LEU A 133 -12.92 -16.32 40.30
CA LEU A 133 -13.15 -17.38 39.27
C LEU A 133 -13.24 -16.82 37.87
N PHE A 134 -13.51 -15.52 37.73
CA PHE A 134 -13.71 -14.81 36.47
C PHE A 134 -13.05 -13.45 36.53
N ASN A 135 -12.34 -13.09 35.45
CA ASN A 135 -11.86 -11.75 35.21
C ASN A 135 -12.32 -11.29 33.82
N VAL A 136 -12.95 -10.12 33.75
CA VAL A 136 -13.39 -9.56 32.47
C VAL A 136 -12.28 -8.69 31.92
N PHE A 137 -11.72 -9.10 30.79
CA PHE A 137 -10.76 -8.32 30.05
C PHE A 137 -11.50 -7.48 29.01
N ALA A 138 -11.64 -6.18 29.29
CA ALA A 138 -12.27 -5.19 28.42
C ALA A 138 -11.44 -3.90 28.45
N PRO A 139 -10.27 -3.89 27.77
CA PRO A 139 -9.43 -2.70 27.75
C PRO A 139 -10.09 -1.58 26.97
N ALA A 140 -9.83 -0.34 27.36
CA ALA A 140 -10.20 0.81 26.57
C ALA A 140 -9.37 0.82 25.28
N LEU A 141 -10.04 0.87 24.13
CA LEU A 141 -9.37 0.95 22.83
C LEU A 141 -8.75 2.34 22.64
N ARG A 142 -7.56 2.38 22.02
CA ARG A 142 -6.84 3.61 21.68
C ARG A 142 -7.01 3.99 20.21
N ASP A 143 -8.09 3.52 19.59
CA ASP A 143 -8.39 3.63 18.17
C ASP A 143 -8.38 5.07 17.65
N GLU A 144 -8.96 6.03 18.40
CA GLU A 144 -8.92 7.45 18.04
C GLU A 144 -7.49 8.00 17.91
N ALA A 145 -6.58 7.57 18.79
CA ALA A 145 -5.19 8.01 18.75
C ALA A 145 -4.47 7.42 17.52
N TYR A 146 -4.74 6.14 17.20
CA TYR A 146 -4.19 5.48 16.00
C TYR A 146 -4.75 6.08 14.71
N LEU A 147 -6.05 6.35 14.65
CA LEU A 147 -6.70 6.99 13.49
C LEU A 147 -6.16 8.41 13.26
N ARG A 148 -5.98 9.21 14.31
CA ARG A 148 -5.35 10.55 14.22
C ARG A 148 -3.92 10.47 13.72
N GLY A 149 -3.15 9.47 14.19
CA GLY A 149 -1.80 9.23 13.74
C GLY A 149 -1.75 8.87 12.26
N LEU A 150 -2.62 7.95 11.82
CA LEU A 150 -2.74 7.54 10.42
C LEU A 150 -3.14 8.72 9.52
N ASP A 151 -4.14 9.52 9.93
CA ASP A 151 -4.56 10.72 9.20
C ASP A 151 -3.41 11.72 9.03
N GLY A 152 -2.59 11.91 10.07
CA GLY A 152 -1.38 12.74 9.99
C GLY A 152 -0.36 12.23 8.97
N ILE A 153 -0.16 10.92 8.89
CA ILE A 153 0.74 10.28 7.90
C ILE A 153 0.15 10.44 6.50
N LEU A 154 -1.16 10.20 6.31
CA LEU A 154 -1.84 10.37 5.02
C LEU A 154 -1.72 11.81 4.49
N LYS A 155 -1.88 12.82 5.35
CA LYS A 155 -1.64 14.24 5.01
C LYS A 155 -0.23 14.50 4.54
N ARG A 156 0.75 13.82 5.12
CA ARG A 156 2.15 13.92 4.69
C ARG A 156 2.37 13.30 3.32
N ILE A 157 1.74 12.15 3.04
CA ILE A 157 1.76 11.51 1.71
C ILE A 157 1.15 12.43 0.66
N GLU A 158 -0.02 13.03 0.94
CA GLU A 158 -0.65 14.01 0.05
C GLU A 158 0.29 15.16 -0.27
N PHE A 159 0.98 15.68 0.75
CA PHE A 159 1.94 16.75 0.55
C PHE A 159 3.11 16.33 -0.35
N GLN A 160 3.68 15.15 -0.12
CA GLN A 160 4.83 14.62 -0.87
C GLN A 160 4.48 14.31 -2.32
N CYS A 161 3.26 13.79 -2.57
CA CYS A 161 2.76 13.47 -3.90
C CYS A 161 2.18 14.67 -4.66
N GLY A 162 2.15 15.85 -4.05
CA GLY A 162 1.56 17.05 -4.68
C GLY A 162 0.03 16.99 -4.78
N LEU A 163 -0.62 16.22 -3.90
CA LEU A 163 -2.06 16.12 -3.81
C LEU A 163 -2.63 17.19 -2.86
N ALA A 164 -3.92 17.50 -3.03
CA ALA A 164 -4.65 18.35 -2.10
C ALA A 164 -4.92 17.59 -0.80
N TYR A 165 -4.91 18.29 0.32
CA TYR A 165 -5.32 17.74 1.60
C TYR A 165 -6.79 17.30 1.57
N GLY A 166 -7.08 16.12 2.12
CA GLY A 166 -8.40 15.50 2.07
C GLY A 166 -8.65 14.66 0.81
N THR A 167 -7.61 14.34 0.04
CA THR A 167 -7.69 13.38 -1.07
C THR A 167 -7.57 11.94 -0.56
N LEU A 168 -6.68 11.69 0.39
CA LEU A 168 -6.45 10.41 1.06
C LEU A 168 -6.80 10.49 2.55
N SER A 169 -6.49 11.64 3.18
CA SER A 169 -6.80 11.92 4.58
C SER A 169 -8.26 12.31 4.75
N ASP A 170 -8.74 12.27 6.01
CA ASP A 170 -10.10 12.70 6.31
C ASP A 170 -10.27 14.19 5.98
N PRO A 171 -11.20 14.54 5.08
CA PRO A 171 -11.54 15.93 4.80
C PRO A 171 -12.19 16.52 6.05
N GLN A 172 -11.47 17.37 6.77
CA GLN A 172 -12.05 18.07 7.92
C GLN A 172 -13.33 18.79 7.47
N ASN A 173 -14.43 18.44 8.09
CA ASN A 173 -15.77 19.03 7.89
C ASN A 173 -15.80 20.44 8.49
N VAL A 174 -15.02 21.35 7.93
CA VAL A 174 -15.12 22.77 8.21
C VAL A 174 -15.87 23.39 7.04
N ASP A 175 -16.90 24.17 7.32
CA ASP A 175 -17.60 24.96 6.32
C ASP A 175 -16.58 25.87 5.61
N LYS A 176 -16.14 25.44 4.42
CA LYS A 176 -15.18 26.17 3.60
C LYS A 176 -15.91 26.96 2.54
N THR A 177 -15.49 28.20 2.34
CA THR A 177 -15.96 28.99 1.21
C THR A 177 -15.49 28.39 -0.12
N ALA A 178 -16.21 28.68 -1.21
CA ALA A 178 -15.83 28.21 -2.55
C ALA A 178 -14.38 28.58 -2.90
N THR A 179 -13.89 29.74 -2.47
CA THR A 179 -12.52 30.21 -2.68
C THR A 179 -11.50 29.34 -1.92
N GLU A 180 -11.77 28.96 -0.68
CA GLU A 180 -10.90 28.09 0.11
C GLU A 180 -10.85 26.68 -0.45
N ILE A 181 -11.99 26.15 -0.96
CA ILE A 181 -12.04 24.87 -1.65
C ILE A 181 -11.17 24.91 -2.92
N MET A 182 -11.27 25.96 -3.72
CA MET A 182 -10.46 26.15 -4.91
C MET A 182 -8.97 26.24 -4.56
N ALA A 183 -8.59 27.03 -3.56
CA ALA A 183 -7.23 27.15 -3.09
C ALA A 183 -6.67 25.82 -2.57
N SER A 184 -7.46 25.06 -1.82
CA SER A 184 -7.03 23.76 -1.30
C SER A 184 -6.76 22.73 -2.41
N LYS A 185 -7.54 22.77 -3.52
CA LYS A 185 -7.38 21.88 -4.67
C LYS A 185 -6.32 22.37 -5.68
N GLN A 186 -5.81 23.58 -5.55
CA GLN A 186 -4.87 24.18 -6.48
C GLN A 186 -3.62 23.30 -6.69
N ARG A 187 -3.14 22.66 -5.62
CA ARG A 187 -1.97 21.78 -5.68
C ARG A 187 -2.21 20.58 -6.58
N SER A 188 -3.29 19.82 -6.36
CA SER A 188 -3.66 18.69 -7.20
C SER A 188 -3.84 19.11 -8.66
N TYR A 189 -4.54 20.22 -8.87
CA TYR A 189 -4.75 20.77 -10.20
C TYR A 189 -3.43 21.10 -10.92
N SER A 190 -2.50 21.73 -10.22
CA SER A 190 -1.17 22.06 -10.78
C SER A 190 -0.38 20.78 -11.12
N THR A 191 -0.40 19.78 -10.24
CA THR A 191 0.29 18.49 -10.47
C THR A 191 -0.29 17.78 -11.69
N VAL A 192 -1.61 17.64 -11.76
CA VAL A 192 -2.28 16.98 -12.89
C VAL A 192 -2.03 17.74 -14.19
N LYS A 193 -2.13 19.07 -14.17
CA LYS A 193 -1.91 19.91 -15.35
C LYS A 193 -0.48 19.79 -15.88
N SER A 194 0.52 19.73 -15.01
CA SER A 194 1.92 19.56 -15.45
C SER A 194 2.16 18.17 -16.08
N ILE A 195 1.50 17.11 -15.57
CA ILE A 195 1.56 15.77 -16.15
C ILE A 195 0.87 15.75 -17.52
N GLN A 196 -0.33 16.34 -17.63
CA GLN A 196 -1.06 16.46 -18.89
C GLN A 196 -0.27 17.23 -19.94
N HIS A 197 0.36 18.34 -19.55
CA HIS A 197 1.18 19.12 -20.47
C HIS A 197 2.41 18.34 -20.95
N ALA A 198 3.09 17.62 -20.04
CA ALA A 198 4.21 16.77 -20.43
C ALA A 198 3.77 15.66 -21.41
N LEU A 199 2.61 15.04 -21.17
CA LEU A 199 2.06 14.04 -22.09
C LEU A 199 1.72 14.64 -23.45
N GLN A 200 1.13 15.83 -23.48
CA GLN A 200 0.77 16.51 -24.73
C GLN A 200 2.00 16.84 -25.57
N VAL A 201 3.08 17.35 -24.93
CA VAL A 201 4.34 17.67 -25.62
C VAL A 201 4.99 16.42 -26.25
N GLU A 202 4.81 15.25 -25.67
CA GLU A 202 5.38 14.01 -26.20
C GLU A 202 4.51 13.40 -27.32
N LEU A 203 3.24 13.79 -27.42
CA LEU A 203 2.31 13.31 -28.44
C LEU A 203 2.27 14.19 -29.70
N ASP A 204 2.66 15.47 -29.61
CA ASP A 204 2.73 16.43 -30.71
C ASP A 204 4.05 16.30 -31.50
#